data_7afea72515562e55ab6fea5628f05321
#
_entry.id   7afea72515562e55ab6fea5628f05321
#
_cell.length_a   1.000
_cell.length_b   1.000
_cell.length_c   1.000
_cell.angle_alpha   90.00
_cell.angle_beta   90.00
_cell.angle_gamma   90.00
#
_symmetry.space_group_name_H-M   'P 1'
#
loop_
_entity.id
_entity.type
_entity.pdbx_description
1 polymer ?
#
loop_
_entity_poly.entity_id
_entity_poly.type
_entity_poly.pdbx_seq_one_letter_code
_entity_poly.pdbx_strand_id
1 'polypeptide(L)'
;MHDRFTHSGWRVVVLAGEEARGLGHRYIGTEHLLLGLLGEQKGVVARALKALGVTPGKAREQVICVVGSRVADVEDYRLPLTPRARKVLEVALKEALGLGYDHVGAEHILLGLVGQPQSIAAQVLYKLGANPDVVHREVVRLLDRWEKSVGGVDRTADPLHAAAFRARVEGLKVQARCGVTDEERAKSQALRVDLDYLYEAAEGEDLLKTVDYGVLIEGVAELLEREEFRLLETAARMVGEYALGRFPSVREVTVTVTKLRVPVAREVSGVSVETTLGR
;
A
#
# COMPACT_ATOMS: atom_id res chain seq x y z
N MET A 1 2.41 7.46 11.62
CA MET A 1 2.66 8.32 10.43
C MET A 1 2.10 7.65 9.17
N HIS A 2 2.11 6.32 9.09
CA HIS A 2 1.57 5.54 7.95
C HIS A 2 0.08 5.82 7.70
N ASP A 3 -0.71 5.95 8.76
CA ASP A 3 -2.17 6.09 8.74
C ASP A 3 -2.68 7.39 8.08
N ARG A 4 -1.78 8.28 7.70
CA ARG A 4 -2.11 9.57 7.06
C ARG A 4 -1.73 9.65 5.59
N PHE A 5 -1.24 8.57 5.00
CA PHE A 5 -0.88 8.53 3.60
C PHE A 5 -1.84 7.65 2.83
N THR A 6 -2.22 8.10 1.64
CA THR A 6 -2.85 7.22 0.65
C THR A 6 -1.84 6.17 0.18
N HIS A 7 -2.32 5.16 -0.52
CA HIS A 7 -1.43 4.15 -1.12
C HIS A 7 -0.39 4.79 -2.06
N SER A 8 -0.81 5.73 -2.92
CA SER A 8 0.10 6.45 -3.84
C SER A 8 1.13 7.28 -3.07
N GLY A 9 0.71 8.00 -2.03
CA GLY A 9 1.62 8.78 -1.18
C GLY A 9 2.66 7.90 -0.48
N TRP A 10 2.24 6.77 0.06
CA TRP A 10 3.17 5.82 0.70
C TRP A 10 4.13 5.19 -0.30
N ARG A 11 3.64 4.82 -1.47
CA ARG A 11 4.44 4.25 -2.54
C ARG A 11 5.58 5.19 -2.99
N VAL A 12 5.34 6.48 -3.06
CA VAL A 12 6.39 7.48 -3.33
C VAL A 12 7.53 7.37 -2.32
N VAL A 13 7.22 7.19 -1.03
CA VAL A 13 8.23 7.05 0.03
C VAL A 13 9.03 5.75 -0.13
N VAL A 14 8.37 4.66 -0.50
CA VAL A 14 9.02 3.37 -0.77
C VAL A 14 9.97 3.49 -1.97
N LEU A 15 9.47 4.01 -3.10
CA LEU A 15 10.26 4.25 -4.31
C LEU A 15 11.44 5.20 -4.04
N ALA A 16 11.25 6.23 -3.22
CA ALA A 16 12.33 7.12 -2.81
C ALA A 16 13.44 6.37 -2.04
N GLY A 17 13.08 5.38 -1.24
CA GLY A 17 14.03 4.49 -0.58
C GLY A 17 14.82 3.62 -1.57
N GLU A 18 14.15 3.07 -2.57
CA GLU A 18 14.78 2.30 -3.65
C GLU A 18 15.73 3.16 -4.48
N GLU A 19 15.32 4.38 -4.84
CA GLU A 19 16.14 5.35 -5.55
C GLU A 19 17.39 5.76 -4.74
N ALA A 20 17.24 5.95 -3.43
CA ALA A 20 18.37 6.26 -2.55
C ALA A 20 19.38 5.11 -2.51
N ARG A 21 18.91 3.86 -2.41
CA ARG A 21 19.79 2.67 -2.48
C ARG A 21 20.46 2.56 -3.84
N GLY A 22 19.70 2.74 -4.93
CA GLY A 22 20.25 2.70 -6.30
C GLY A 22 21.29 3.77 -6.59
N LEU A 23 21.28 4.88 -5.85
CA LEU A 23 22.33 5.92 -5.89
C LEU A 23 23.44 5.71 -4.85
N GLY A 24 23.38 4.67 -4.03
CA GLY A 24 24.36 4.39 -2.97
C GLY A 24 24.28 5.37 -1.81
N HIS A 25 23.14 5.97 -1.55
CA HIS A 25 22.92 6.91 -0.46
C HIS A 25 22.33 6.21 0.77
N ARG A 26 22.80 6.58 1.96
CA ARG A 26 22.35 6.04 3.25
C ARG A 26 21.24 6.86 3.91
N TYR A 27 20.50 7.65 3.12
CA TYR A 27 19.40 8.50 3.59
C TYR A 27 18.40 8.74 2.45
N ILE A 28 17.19 9.09 2.81
CA ILE A 28 16.16 9.55 1.87
C ILE A 28 16.10 11.08 1.93
N GLY A 29 16.57 11.74 0.87
CA GLY A 29 16.50 13.18 0.71
C GLY A 29 15.31 13.61 -0.16
N THR A 30 15.18 14.92 -0.37
CA THR A 30 14.12 15.49 -1.22
C THR A 30 14.26 15.08 -2.68
N GLU A 31 15.49 14.92 -3.17
CA GLU A 31 15.85 14.40 -4.48
C GLU A 31 15.30 12.97 -4.70
N HIS A 32 15.39 12.14 -3.68
CA HIS A 32 14.85 10.77 -3.76
C HIS A 32 13.33 10.76 -3.74
N LEU A 33 12.68 11.65 -2.97
CA LEU A 33 11.23 11.85 -3.04
C LEU A 33 10.78 12.30 -4.43
N LEU A 34 11.54 13.18 -5.09
CA LEU A 34 11.26 13.58 -6.46
C LEU A 34 11.39 12.40 -7.44
N LEU A 35 12.43 11.58 -7.32
CA LEU A 35 12.60 10.39 -8.15
C LEU A 35 11.49 9.36 -7.88
N GLY A 36 11.10 9.17 -6.62
CA GLY A 36 9.97 8.33 -6.23
C GLY A 36 8.64 8.79 -6.86
N LEU A 37 8.37 10.10 -6.87
CA LEU A 37 7.20 10.69 -7.55
C LEU A 37 7.21 10.43 -9.05
N LEU A 38 8.38 10.50 -9.69
CA LEU A 38 8.54 10.22 -11.11
C LEU A 38 8.48 8.71 -11.43
N GLY A 39 8.82 7.86 -10.46
CA GLY A 39 8.63 6.42 -10.52
C GLY A 39 7.17 6.00 -10.44
N GLU A 40 6.34 6.80 -9.77
CA GLU A 40 4.87 6.66 -9.78
C GLU A 40 4.32 7.21 -11.10
N GLN A 41 4.39 6.41 -12.17
CA GLN A 41 4.10 6.82 -13.55
C GLN A 41 2.62 7.11 -13.84
N LYS A 42 1.76 7.12 -12.83
CA LYS A 42 0.31 7.27 -12.94
C LYS A 42 -0.16 8.50 -12.17
N GLY A 43 -1.33 8.97 -12.51
CA GLY A 43 -2.00 9.97 -11.70
C GLY A 43 -1.82 11.41 -12.10
N VAL A 44 -2.28 12.26 -11.20
CA VAL A 44 -2.20 13.73 -11.34
C VAL A 44 -0.74 14.16 -11.45
N VAL A 45 0.14 13.59 -10.64
CA VAL A 45 1.58 13.91 -10.60
C VAL A 45 2.24 13.60 -11.94
N ALA A 46 2.04 12.39 -12.46
CA ALA A 46 2.62 11.99 -13.73
C ALA A 46 2.16 12.88 -14.89
N ARG A 47 0.86 13.26 -14.91
CA ARG A 47 0.29 14.18 -15.90
C ARG A 47 0.86 15.59 -15.75
N ALA A 48 0.95 16.10 -14.52
CA ALA A 48 1.49 17.43 -14.25
C ALA A 48 2.96 17.54 -14.69
N LEU A 49 3.81 16.62 -14.24
CA LEU A 49 5.22 16.62 -14.55
C LEU A 49 5.49 16.40 -16.05
N LYS A 50 4.71 15.50 -16.69
CA LYS A 50 4.78 15.28 -18.15
C LYS A 50 4.39 16.53 -18.94
N ALA A 51 3.33 17.22 -18.53
CA ALA A 51 2.89 18.47 -19.17
C ALA A 51 3.96 19.58 -19.07
N LEU A 52 4.77 19.55 -18.02
CA LEU A 52 5.87 20.47 -17.79
C LEU A 52 7.21 19.98 -18.40
N GLY A 53 7.20 18.87 -19.14
CA GLY A 53 8.40 18.33 -19.79
C GLY A 53 9.41 17.67 -18.85
N VAL A 54 9.02 17.43 -17.59
CA VAL A 54 9.85 16.73 -16.60
C VAL A 54 9.70 15.23 -16.81
N THR A 55 10.78 14.58 -17.21
CA THR A 55 10.81 13.12 -17.42
C THR A 55 11.71 12.44 -16.37
N PRO A 56 11.45 11.16 -16.02
CA PRO A 56 12.27 10.43 -15.05
C PRO A 56 13.77 10.45 -15.38
N GLY A 57 14.13 10.23 -16.66
CA GLY A 57 15.53 10.22 -17.12
C GLY A 57 16.23 11.56 -16.90
N LYS A 58 15.62 12.66 -17.36
CA LYS A 58 16.19 14.01 -17.18
C LYS A 58 16.31 14.39 -15.70
N ALA A 59 15.32 14.05 -14.89
CA ALA A 59 15.37 14.33 -13.45
C ALA A 59 16.48 13.53 -12.76
N ARG A 60 16.62 12.24 -13.09
CA ARG A 60 17.66 11.38 -12.55
C ARG A 60 19.07 11.91 -12.90
N GLU A 61 19.29 12.29 -14.15
CA GLU A 61 20.55 12.88 -14.60
C GLU A 61 20.89 14.16 -13.81
N GLN A 62 19.90 15.05 -13.62
CA GLN A 62 20.08 16.27 -12.83
C GLN A 62 20.33 15.99 -11.35
N VAL A 63 19.64 15.00 -10.77
CA VAL A 63 19.90 14.57 -9.39
C VAL A 63 21.32 14.06 -9.24
N ILE A 64 21.77 13.16 -10.13
CA ILE A 64 23.15 12.63 -10.11
C ILE A 64 24.18 13.76 -10.28
N CYS A 65 23.90 14.73 -11.13
CA CYS A 65 24.78 15.90 -11.31
C CYS A 65 24.92 16.74 -10.02
N VAL A 66 23.85 16.82 -9.20
CA VAL A 66 23.85 17.66 -7.97
C VAL A 66 24.38 16.90 -6.77
N VAL A 67 23.99 15.64 -6.56
CA VAL A 67 24.31 14.89 -5.33
C VAL A 67 25.31 13.75 -5.56
N GLY A 68 25.61 13.44 -6.80
CA GLY A 68 26.46 12.32 -7.19
C GLY A 68 25.75 10.97 -7.09
N SER A 69 26.47 9.92 -7.43
CA SER A 69 26.12 8.53 -7.14
C SER A 69 27.34 7.83 -6.58
N ARG A 70 27.14 6.85 -5.71
CA ARG A 70 28.21 6.06 -5.09
C ARG A 70 27.97 4.60 -5.37
N VAL A 71 29.03 3.86 -5.66
CA VAL A 71 29.00 2.40 -5.62
C VAL A 71 29.16 2.03 -4.14
N ALA A 72 28.04 1.79 -3.45
CA ALA A 72 28.04 1.31 -2.08
C ALA A 72 27.05 0.18 -1.97
N ASP A 73 27.46 -0.94 -1.37
CA ASP A 73 26.53 -1.92 -0.83
C ASP A 73 25.78 -1.26 0.33
N VAL A 74 24.59 -0.81 0.08
CA VAL A 74 23.69 -0.32 1.11
C VAL A 74 22.91 -1.54 1.59
N GLU A 75 23.30 -2.08 2.75
CA GLU A 75 22.57 -3.17 3.40
C GLU A 75 21.08 -2.82 3.54
N ASP A 76 20.24 -3.85 3.53
CA ASP A 76 18.77 -3.73 3.49
C ASP A 76 18.18 -3.34 4.86
N TYR A 77 18.49 -2.11 5.31
CA TYR A 77 17.84 -1.51 6.47
C TYR A 77 17.10 -0.21 6.10
N ARG A 78 16.19 0.19 6.97
CA ARG A 78 15.36 1.38 6.77
C ARG A 78 16.25 2.63 6.72
N LEU A 79 16.29 3.28 5.56
CA LEU A 79 17.02 4.54 5.38
C LEU A 79 16.31 5.69 6.12
N PRO A 80 17.02 6.50 6.90
CA PRO A 80 16.43 7.65 7.57
C PRO A 80 16.08 8.77 6.58
N LEU A 81 14.98 9.44 6.84
CA LEU A 81 14.63 10.68 6.15
C LEU A 81 15.53 11.83 6.61
N THR A 82 16.04 12.62 5.67
CA THR A 82 16.70 13.87 6.02
C THR A 82 15.72 14.84 6.69
N PRO A 83 16.20 15.82 7.50
CA PRO A 83 15.31 16.83 8.08
C PRO A 83 14.46 17.58 7.04
N ARG A 84 15.04 17.88 5.86
CA ARG A 84 14.32 18.51 4.76
C ARG A 84 13.28 17.60 4.12
N ALA A 85 13.58 16.33 3.91
CA ALA A 85 12.62 15.36 3.40
C ALA A 85 11.43 15.18 4.38
N ARG A 86 11.72 15.13 5.69
CA ARG A 86 10.66 15.11 6.72
C ARG A 86 9.81 16.37 6.65
N LYS A 87 10.43 17.54 6.50
CA LYS A 87 9.70 18.81 6.37
C LYS A 87 8.79 18.85 5.15
N VAL A 88 9.22 18.28 4.02
CA VAL A 88 8.38 18.11 2.83
C VAL A 88 7.11 17.32 3.14
N LEU A 89 7.22 16.18 3.85
CA LEU A 89 6.05 15.37 4.22
C LEU A 89 5.13 16.08 5.22
N GLU A 90 5.67 16.91 6.13
CA GLU A 90 4.86 17.76 7.01
C GLU A 90 4.09 18.85 6.23
N VAL A 91 4.74 19.47 5.23
CA VAL A 91 4.10 20.44 4.35
C VAL A 91 3.06 19.75 3.48
N ALA A 92 3.35 18.59 2.94
CA ALA A 92 2.41 17.79 2.16
C ALA A 92 1.11 17.49 2.94
N LEU A 93 1.21 17.20 4.24
CA LEU A 93 0.03 17.02 5.08
C LEU A 93 -0.78 18.32 5.23
N LYS A 94 -0.11 19.47 5.35
CA LYS A 94 -0.79 20.76 5.41
C LYS A 94 -1.49 21.11 4.10
N GLU A 95 -0.85 20.81 2.96
CA GLU A 95 -1.44 20.98 1.63
C GLU A 95 -2.67 20.08 1.45
N ALA A 96 -2.59 18.81 1.86
CA ALA A 96 -3.73 17.90 1.83
C ALA A 96 -4.92 18.47 2.63
N LEU A 97 -4.69 18.81 3.89
CA LEU A 97 -5.73 19.38 4.75
C LEU A 97 -6.28 20.72 4.20
N GLY A 98 -5.41 21.58 3.64
CA GLY A 98 -5.81 22.84 3.02
C GLY A 98 -6.68 22.66 1.78
N LEU A 99 -6.50 21.57 1.04
CA LEU A 99 -7.32 21.18 -0.10
C LEU A 99 -8.55 20.34 0.30
N GLY A 100 -8.72 20.02 1.59
CA GLY A 100 -9.86 19.28 2.12
C GLY A 100 -9.72 17.76 2.03
N TYR A 101 -8.48 17.24 1.94
CA TYR A 101 -8.19 15.82 1.95
C TYR A 101 -7.72 15.37 3.34
N ASP A 102 -8.16 14.20 3.79
CA ASP A 102 -7.76 13.64 5.09
C ASP A 102 -6.41 12.90 5.04
N HIS A 103 -5.96 12.54 3.82
CA HIS A 103 -4.76 11.75 3.59
C HIS A 103 -3.81 12.39 2.58
N VAL A 104 -2.54 12.12 2.74
CA VAL A 104 -1.46 12.63 1.88
C VAL A 104 -1.27 11.71 0.67
N GLY A 105 -1.64 12.17 -0.52
CA GLY A 105 -1.35 11.52 -1.78
C GLY A 105 -0.01 11.99 -2.39
N ALA A 106 0.35 11.39 -3.52
CA ALA A 106 1.55 11.74 -4.27
C ALA A 106 1.54 13.23 -4.71
N GLU A 107 0.37 13.75 -5.10
CA GLU A 107 0.16 15.15 -5.46
C GLU A 107 0.50 16.10 -4.32
N HIS A 108 0.11 15.76 -3.10
CA HIS A 108 0.42 16.56 -1.91
C HIS A 108 1.92 16.53 -1.59
N ILE A 109 2.60 15.40 -1.82
CA ILE A 109 4.06 15.31 -1.68
C ILE A 109 4.75 16.22 -2.72
N LEU A 110 4.24 16.26 -3.97
CA LEU A 110 4.76 17.17 -4.98
C LEU A 110 4.58 18.63 -4.58
N LEU A 111 3.40 19.00 -4.06
CA LEU A 111 3.15 20.35 -3.52
C LEU A 111 4.09 20.66 -2.36
N GLY A 112 4.32 19.72 -1.46
CA GLY A 112 5.28 19.85 -0.37
C GLY A 112 6.72 20.06 -0.84
N LEU A 113 7.13 19.39 -1.92
CA LEU A 113 8.47 19.56 -2.53
C LEU A 113 8.66 20.96 -3.12
N VAL A 114 7.69 21.43 -3.91
CA VAL A 114 7.78 22.75 -4.53
C VAL A 114 7.64 23.88 -3.50
N GLY A 115 6.95 23.64 -2.38
CA GLY A 115 6.87 24.53 -1.23
C GLY A 115 8.19 24.68 -0.44
N GLN A 116 9.27 23.95 -0.84
CA GLN A 116 10.59 24.03 -0.21
C GLN A 116 11.66 24.47 -1.23
N PRO A 117 11.74 25.76 -1.59
CA PRO A 117 12.56 26.25 -2.71
C PRO A 117 14.06 25.98 -2.54
N GLN A 118 14.52 25.82 -1.30
CA GLN A 118 15.94 25.49 -1.01
C GLN A 118 16.25 23.99 -1.05
N SER A 119 15.25 23.14 -1.37
CA SER A 119 15.44 21.70 -1.49
C SER A 119 16.14 21.34 -2.82
N ILE A 120 16.86 20.22 -2.82
CA ILE A 120 17.50 19.70 -4.04
C ILE A 120 16.42 19.39 -5.09
N ALA A 121 15.29 18.83 -4.70
CA ALA A 121 14.19 18.55 -5.59
C ALA A 121 13.65 19.81 -6.29
N ALA A 122 13.45 20.91 -5.54
CA ALA A 122 12.98 22.17 -6.13
C ALA A 122 14.02 22.76 -7.10
N GLN A 123 15.31 22.67 -6.78
CA GLN A 123 16.39 23.11 -7.68
C GLN A 123 16.43 22.28 -8.96
N VAL A 124 16.24 20.96 -8.87
CA VAL A 124 16.19 20.06 -10.04
C VAL A 124 14.96 20.40 -10.90
N LEU A 125 13.78 20.54 -10.30
CA LEU A 125 12.58 20.93 -11.03
C LEU A 125 12.75 22.28 -11.75
N TYR A 126 13.32 23.27 -11.06
CA TYR A 126 13.60 24.58 -11.64
C TYR A 126 14.54 24.50 -12.86
N LYS A 127 15.64 23.72 -12.75
CA LYS A 127 16.56 23.49 -13.86
C LYS A 127 15.91 22.78 -15.05
N LEU A 128 14.89 21.98 -14.81
CA LEU A 128 14.10 21.31 -15.84
C LEU A 128 12.98 22.19 -16.40
N GLY A 129 12.90 23.46 -15.99
CA GLY A 129 11.88 24.41 -16.43
C GLY A 129 10.55 24.33 -15.69
N ALA A 130 10.45 23.47 -14.69
CA ALA A 130 9.26 23.34 -13.86
C ALA A 130 9.33 24.32 -12.66
N ASN A 131 8.87 25.55 -12.87
CA ASN A 131 8.78 26.55 -11.83
C ASN A 131 7.78 26.10 -10.74
N PRO A 132 8.09 26.25 -9.43
CA PRO A 132 7.21 25.89 -8.32
C PRO A 132 5.76 26.35 -8.45
N ASP A 133 5.55 27.63 -8.82
CA ASP A 133 4.20 28.21 -8.98
C ASP A 133 3.42 27.57 -10.15
N VAL A 134 4.14 27.19 -11.21
CA VAL A 134 3.54 26.51 -12.35
C VAL A 134 3.17 25.09 -12.00
N VAL A 135 4.05 24.37 -11.28
CA VAL A 135 3.76 23.01 -10.78
C VAL A 135 2.55 23.03 -9.88
N HIS A 136 2.52 23.95 -8.90
CA HIS A 136 1.40 24.08 -7.97
C HIS A 136 0.07 24.30 -8.70
N ARG A 137 0.02 25.29 -9.59
CA ARG A 137 -1.20 25.58 -10.38
C ARG A 137 -1.64 24.41 -11.25
N GLU A 138 -0.70 23.71 -11.85
CA GLU A 138 -1.03 22.58 -12.72
C GLU A 138 -1.57 21.39 -11.92
N VAL A 139 -1.01 21.09 -10.75
CA VAL A 139 -1.51 20.06 -9.84
C VAL A 139 -2.91 20.38 -9.39
N VAL A 140 -3.14 21.58 -8.86
CA VAL A 140 -4.48 22.02 -8.39
C VAL A 140 -5.49 21.98 -9.53
N ARG A 141 -5.14 22.48 -10.72
CA ARG A 141 -6.00 22.44 -11.92
C ARG A 141 -6.39 21.01 -12.32
N LEU A 142 -5.45 20.06 -12.21
CA LEU A 142 -5.72 18.67 -12.54
C LEU A 142 -6.58 17.99 -11.47
N LEU A 143 -6.41 18.33 -10.19
CA LEU A 143 -7.26 17.88 -9.10
C LEU A 143 -8.70 18.37 -9.29
N ASP A 144 -8.90 19.66 -9.51
CA ASP A 144 -10.23 20.27 -9.75
C ASP A 144 -10.95 19.64 -10.96
N ARG A 145 -10.19 19.41 -12.04
CA ARG A 145 -10.74 18.78 -13.24
C ARG A 145 -11.16 17.34 -12.98
N TRP A 146 -10.38 16.65 -12.20
CA TRP A 146 -10.65 15.25 -11.83
C TRP A 146 -11.91 15.20 -10.93
N GLU A 147 -12.01 16.03 -9.89
CA GLU A 147 -13.19 16.13 -9.02
C GLU A 147 -14.48 16.36 -9.80
N LYS A 148 -14.43 17.25 -10.80
CA LYS A 148 -15.59 17.51 -11.67
C LYS A 148 -15.95 16.34 -12.59
N SER A 149 -14.99 15.49 -12.93
CA SER A 149 -15.22 14.33 -13.81
C SER A 149 -15.85 13.14 -13.10
N VAL A 150 -15.71 13.05 -11.78
CA VAL A 150 -16.13 11.88 -10.98
C VAL A 150 -17.41 12.16 -10.16
N GLY A 151 -18.00 13.35 -10.28
CA GLY A 151 -19.36 13.63 -9.80
C GLY A 151 -19.55 13.56 -8.28
N GLY A 152 -18.70 14.23 -7.53
CA GLY A 152 -18.77 14.30 -6.06
C GLY A 152 -17.81 13.31 -5.42
N VAL A 153 -16.60 13.80 -5.17
CA VAL A 153 -15.49 12.99 -4.68
C VAL A 153 -15.58 12.83 -3.18
N ASP A 154 -15.47 11.61 -2.74
CA ASP A 154 -14.98 11.31 -1.41
C ASP A 154 -13.50 11.75 -1.35
N ARG A 155 -13.23 12.90 -0.75
CA ARG A 155 -11.87 13.46 -0.59
C ARG A 155 -10.99 12.65 0.36
N THR A 156 -11.57 11.61 0.98
CA THR A 156 -10.86 10.62 1.78
C THR A 156 -10.28 9.50 0.91
N ALA A 157 -10.73 9.41 -0.36
CA ALA A 157 -10.30 8.40 -1.30
C ALA A 157 -9.15 8.90 -2.19
N ASP A 158 -8.18 8.04 -2.50
CA ASP A 158 -7.08 8.31 -3.44
C ASP A 158 -7.66 8.56 -4.86
N PRO A 159 -7.39 9.72 -5.52
CA PRO A 159 -7.92 10.07 -6.84
C PRO A 159 -7.58 9.12 -7.99
N LEU A 160 -6.73 8.17 -7.77
CA LEU A 160 -6.28 7.20 -8.77
C LEU A 160 -6.23 5.81 -8.17
N HIS A 161 -7.37 5.35 -7.69
CA HIS A 161 -7.46 3.99 -7.20
C HIS A 161 -6.94 3.00 -8.23
N ALA A 162 -5.98 2.18 -7.80
CA ALA A 162 -5.90 0.83 -8.30
C ALA A 162 -7.31 0.25 -8.33
N ALA A 163 -7.69 -0.40 -9.42
CA ALA A 163 -8.99 -1.02 -9.48
C ALA A 163 -9.16 -1.91 -8.23
N ALA A 164 -10.25 -1.71 -7.50
CA ALA A 164 -10.55 -2.60 -6.39
C ALA A 164 -11.03 -3.92 -6.98
N PHE A 165 -10.32 -4.97 -6.66
CA PHE A 165 -10.64 -6.33 -7.08
C PHE A 165 -11.19 -7.11 -5.91
N ARG A 166 -12.23 -7.87 -6.18
CA ARG A 166 -12.72 -8.88 -5.25
C ARG A 166 -12.22 -10.25 -5.72
N ALA A 167 -11.49 -10.93 -4.86
CA ALA A 167 -10.99 -12.28 -5.14
C ALA A 167 -11.51 -13.26 -4.10
N ARG A 168 -11.59 -14.53 -4.50
CA ARG A 168 -12.09 -15.61 -3.67
C ARG A 168 -11.14 -16.79 -3.67
N VAL A 169 -10.92 -17.34 -2.48
CA VAL A 169 -10.33 -18.66 -2.28
C VAL A 169 -11.45 -19.53 -1.73
N GLU A 170 -11.81 -20.57 -2.46
CA GLU A 170 -12.92 -21.45 -2.08
C GLU A 170 -12.42 -22.88 -1.81
N GLY A 171 -12.90 -23.45 -0.72
CA GLY A 171 -12.72 -24.87 -0.43
C GLY A 171 -11.31 -25.26 0.04
N LEU A 172 -10.51 -24.33 0.59
CA LEU A 172 -9.22 -24.66 1.19
C LEU A 172 -9.43 -25.65 2.36
N LYS A 173 -8.87 -26.85 2.23
CA LYS A 173 -8.95 -27.87 3.27
C LYS A 173 -7.67 -27.88 4.10
N VAL A 174 -7.82 -27.70 5.40
CA VAL A 174 -6.71 -27.71 6.37
C VAL A 174 -6.97 -28.71 7.48
N GLN A 175 -5.89 -29.22 8.07
CA GLN A 175 -5.96 -30.11 9.22
C GLN A 175 -5.66 -29.29 10.48
N ALA A 176 -6.66 -29.05 11.33
CA ALA A 176 -6.49 -28.20 12.50
C ALA A 176 -7.02 -28.87 13.77
N ARG A 177 -6.47 -28.48 14.91
CA ARG A 177 -6.95 -28.90 16.24
C ARG A 177 -7.95 -27.89 16.73
N CYS A 178 -9.24 -28.23 16.59
CA CYS A 178 -10.33 -27.30 16.94
C CYS A 178 -11.47 -28.01 17.68
N GLY A 179 -11.88 -27.50 18.83
CA GLY A 179 -13.02 -28.00 19.58
C GLY A 179 -13.06 -27.51 21.00
N VAL A 180 -14.26 -27.57 21.59
CA VAL A 180 -14.51 -27.10 22.96
C VAL A 180 -13.85 -28.04 24.00
N THR A 181 -13.89 -29.35 23.77
CA THR A 181 -13.33 -30.34 24.67
C THR A 181 -11.87 -30.66 24.33
N ASP A 182 -11.11 -31.11 25.34
CA ASP A 182 -9.70 -31.51 25.15
C ASP A 182 -9.60 -32.74 24.24
N GLU A 183 -10.59 -33.62 24.27
CA GLU A 183 -10.67 -34.81 23.42
C GLU A 183 -10.84 -34.45 21.93
N GLU A 184 -11.59 -33.39 21.63
CA GLU A 184 -11.73 -32.87 20.26
C GLU A 184 -10.43 -32.27 19.76
N ARG A 185 -9.71 -31.54 20.59
CA ARG A 185 -8.46 -30.90 20.24
C ARG A 185 -7.25 -31.86 20.19
N ALA A 186 -7.35 -32.99 20.90
CA ALA A 186 -6.30 -34.01 20.87
C ALA A 186 -6.13 -34.62 19.47
N LYS A 187 -7.13 -34.52 18.58
CA LYS A 187 -7.11 -35.05 17.21
C LYS A 187 -7.24 -33.94 16.20
N SER A 188 -6.37 -33.94 15.21
CA SER A 188 -6.53 -33.07 14.05
C SER A 188 -7.76 -33.45 13.24
N GLN A 189 -8.49 -32.47 12.77
CA GLN A 189 -9.73 -32.63 12.00
C GLN A 189 -9.77 -31.68 10.81
N ALA A 190 -10.46 -32.08 9.75
CA ALA A 190 -10.55 -31.30 8.54
C ALA A 190 -11.49 -30.10 8.73
N LEU A 191 -10.96 -28.92 8.53
CA LEU A 191 -11.72 -27.69 8.34
C LEU A 191 -11.70 -27.29 6.87
N ARG A 192 -12.76 -26.62 6.42
CA ARG A 192 -12.80 -25.91 5.14
C ARG A 192 -12.74 -24.42 5.42
N VAL A 193 -11.91 -23.72 4.71
CA VAL A 193 -11.76 -22.27 4.80
C VAL A 193 -12.08 -21.67 3.44
N ASP A 194 -12.97 -20.70 3.45
CA ASP A 194 -13.30 -19.90 2.28
C ASP A 194 -12.95 -18.43 2.63
N LEU A 195 -12.28 -17.74 1.72
CA LEU A 195 -11.93 -16.31 1.87
C LEU A 195 -12.51 -15.53 0.69
N ASP A 196 -13.18 -14.43 0.99
CA ASP A 196 -13.58 -13.42 0.02
C ASP A 196 -12.88 -12.11 0.44
N TYR A 197 -12.01 -11.55 -0.40
CA TYR A 197 -11.25 -10.38 -0.03
C TYR A 197 -11.27 -9.31 -1.11
N LEU A 198 -11.41 -8.06 -0.63
CA LEU A 198 -11.32 -6.87 -1.44
C LEU A 198 -9.89 -6.34 -1.35
N TYR A 199 -9.22 -6.18 -2.48
CA TYR A 199 -7.85 -5.66 -2.52
C TYR A 199 -7.65 -4.69 -3.67
N GLU A 200 -6.67 -3.82 -3.51
CA GLU A 200 -6.24 -2.93 -4.56
C GLU A 200 -5.03 -3.52 -5.27
N ALA A 201 -5.16 -3.72 -6.57
CA ALA A 201 -4.03 -4.10 -7.41
C ALA A 201 -3.62 -2.89 -8.26
N ALA A 202 -2.31 -2.66 -8.34
CA ALA A 202 -1.78 -1.74 -9.34
C ALA A 202 -2.05 -2.32 -10.73
N GLU A 203 -2.31 -1.46 -11.73
CA GLU A 203 -2.39 -1.91 -13.11
C GLU A 203 -1.06 -2.52 -13.57
N GLY A 204 -1.12 -3.65 -14.25
CA GLY A 204 0.02 -4.42 -14.77
C GLY A 204 0.13 -5.81 -14.14
N GLU A 205 0.93 -6.68 -14.74
CA GLU A 205 1.12 -8.08 -14.33
C GLU A 205 2.24 -8.24 -13.27
N ASP A 206 2.41 -7.28 -12.38
CA ASP A 206 3.44 -7.31 -11.35
C ASP A 206 2.92 -8.05 -10.11
N LEU A 207 3.39 -9.29 -9.91
CA LEU A 207 3.03 -10.15 -8.78
C LEU A 207 3.34 -9.53 -7.42
N LEU A 208 4.33 -8.62 -7.33
CA LEU A 208 4.66 -7.94 -6.09
C LEU A 208 3.62 -6.86 -5.70
N LYS A 209 2.75 -6.51 -6.61
CA LYS A 209 1.71 -5.48 -6.44
C LYS A 209 0.30 -6.05 -6.31
N THR A 210 0.17 -7.35 -6.28
CA THR A 210 -1.10 -8.05 -6.08
C THR A 210 -1.04 -8.89 -4.80
N VAL A 211 -2.14 -9.54 -4.47
CA VAL A 211 -2.14 -10.57 -3.44
C VAL A 211 -1.65 -11.86 -4.06
N ASP A 212 -0.46 -12.32 -3.66
CA ASP A 212 -0.01 -13.65 -4.01
C ASP A 212 -0.88 -14.66 -3.26
N TYR A 213 -1.85 -15.23 -4.00
CA TYR A 213 -2.78 -16.21 -3.44
C TYR A 213 -2.09 -17.51 -3.03
N GLY A 214 -0.94 -17.87 -3.62
CA GLY A 214 -0.15 -19.00 -3.17
C GLY A 214 0.39 -18.78 -1.77
N VAL A 215 1.02 -17.63 -1.53
CA VAL A 215 1.52 -17.22 -0.20
C VAL A 215 0.37 -17.07 0.81
N LEU A 216 -0.81 -16.57 0.36
CA LEU A 216 -1.98 -16.45 1.22
C LEU A 216 -2.49 -17.83 1.64
N ILE A 217 -2.66 -18.75 0.70
CA ILE A 217 -3.21 -20.09 0.94
C ILE A 217 -2.28 -20.89 1.86
N GLU A 218 -0.98 -20.95 1.54
CA GLU A 218 -0.01 -21.65 2.36
C GLU A 218 0.10 -21.07 3.78
N GLY A 219 0.16 -19.75 3.90
CA GLY A 219 0.25 -19.13 5.20
C GLY A 219 -1.01 -19.29 6.07
N VAL A 220 -2.20 -19.34 5.48
CA VAL A 220 -3.44 -19.68 6.18
C VAL A 220 -3.42 -21.14 6.62
N ALA A 221 -2.96 -22.06 5.78
CA ALA A 221 -2.84 -23.47 6.13
C ALA A 221 -1.86 -23.67 7.28
N GLU A 222 -0.63 -23.14 7.19
CA GLU A 222 0.38 -23.19 8.23
C GLU A 222 -0.10 -22.61 9.57
N LEU A 223 -0.82 -21.47 9.52
CA LEU A 223 -1.38 -20.81 10.71
C LEU A 223 -2.34 -21.75 11.43
N LEU A 224 -3.29 -22.33 10.70
CA LEU A 224 -4.34 -23.18 11.28
C LEU A 224 -3.83 -24.55 11.71
N GLU A 225 -2.82 -25.10 11.04
CA GLU A 225 -2.21 -26.39 11.38
C GLU A 225 -1.33 -26.30 12.63
N ARG A 226 -0.69 -25.15 12.84
CA ARG A 226 0.21 -24.92 13.97
C ARG A 226 -0.54 -24.64 15.26
N GLU A 227 -1.62 -23.89 15.19
CA GLU A 227 -2.36 -23.41 16.35
C GLU A 227 -3.45 -24.39 16.83
N GLU A 228 -3.91 -24.20 18.05
CA GLU A 228 -5.02 -24.95 18.65
C GLU A 228 -6.16 -23.97 18.98
N PHE A 229 -7.38 -24.31 18.55
CA PHE A 229 -8.53 -23.42 18.67
C PHE A 229 -9.65 -24.07 19.52
N ARG A 230 -10.19 -23.32 20.45
CA ARG A 230 -11.43 -23.71 21.16
C ARG A 230 -12.68 -23.43 20.34
N LEU A 231 -12.66 -22.34 19.57
CA LEU A 231 -13.82 -21.83 18.84
C LEU A 231 -13.44 -21.58 17.37
N LEU A 232 -14.37 -21.84 16.47
CA LEU A 232 -14.22 -21.53 15.03
C LEU A 232 -14.10 -20.03 14.79
N GLU A 233 -14.75 -19.21 15.64
CA GLU A 233 -14.69 -17.76 15.62
C GLU A 233 -13.25 -17.24 15.79
N THR A 234 -12.48 -17.89 16.68
CA THR A 234 -11.07 -17.55 16.90
C THR A 234 -10.25 -17.86 15.65
N ALA A 235 -10.45 -19.04 15.07
CA ALA A 235 -9.77 -19.42 13.83
C ALA A 235 -10.10 -18.45 12.67
N ALA A 236 -11.39 -18.13 12.48
CA ALA A 236 -11.83 -17.21 11.44
C ALA A 236 -11.21 -15.81 11.59
N ARG A 237 -11.20 -15.28 12.82
CA ARG A 237 -10.59 -13.98 13.12
C ARG A 237 -9.08 -13.98 12.86
N MET A 238 -8.36 -15.00 13.30
CA MET A 238 -6.91 -15.09 13.10
C MET A 238 -6.53 -15.16 11.63
N VAL A 239 -7.30 -15.89 10.82
CA VAL A 239 -7.10 -15.93 9.35
C VAL A 239 -7.31 -14.54 8.74
N GLY A 240 -8.34 -13.81 9.16
CA GLY A 240 -8.60 -12.45 8.68
C GLY A 240 -7.50 -11.47 9.09
N GLU A 241 -7.06 -11.52 10.36
CA GLU A 241 -5.95 -10.71 10.87
C GLU A 241 -4.63 -11.02 10.13
N TYR A 242 -4.37 -12.30 9.83
CA TYR A 242 -3.23 -12.72 9.02
C TYR A 242 -3.29 -12.12 7.60
N ALA A 243 -4.43 -12.25 6.91
CA ALA A 243 -4.60 -11.73 5.56
C ALA A 243 -4.38 -10.20 5.51
N LEU A 244 -5.00 -9.45 6.41
CA LEU A 244 -4.83 -8.01 6.53
C LEU A 244 -3.39 -7.63 6.91
N GLY A 245 -2.79 -8.32 7.87
CA GLY A 245 -1.43 -8.05 8.33
C GLY A 245 -0.36 -8.34 7.27
N ARG A 246 -0.50 -9.45 6.54
CA ARG A 246 0.47 -9.92 5.56
C ARG A 246 0.38 -9.20 4.22
N PHE A 247 -0.81 -8.79 3.81
CA PHE A 247 -1.07 -8.16 2.52
C PHE A 247 -1.63 -6.75 2.68
N PRO A 248 -0.78 -5.72 2.64
CA PRO A 248 -1.20 -4.32 2.80
C PRO A 248 -2.21 -3.84 1.76
N SER A 249 -2.29 -4.50 0.59
CA SER A 249 -3.26 -4.22 -0.47
C SER A 249 -4.68 -4.70 -0.14
N VAL A 250 -4.84 -5.64 0.81
CA VAL A 250 -6.15 -6.13 1.25
C VAL A 250 -6.81 -5.09 2.15
N ARG A 251 -8.00 -4.63 1.77
CA ARG A 251 -8.81 -3.67 2.53
C ARG A 251 -9.83 -4.33 3.42
N GLU A 252 -10.44 -5.37 2.92
CA GLU A 252 -11.50 -6.11 3.59
C GLU A 252 -11.33 -7.60 3.28
N VAL A 253 -11.57 -8.45 4.25
CA VAL A 253 -11.61 -9.89 4.08
C VAL A 253 -12.76 -10.49 4.87
N THR A 254 -13.57 -11.28 4.20
CA THR A 254 -14.58 -12.15 4.80
C THR A 254 -14.05 -13.56 4.83
N VAL A 255 -14.00 -14.15 6.01
CA VAL A 255 -13.49 -15.49 6.25
C VAL A 255 -14.60 -16.37 6.75
N THR A 256 -14.82 -17.49 6.07
CA THR A 256 -15.75 -18.54 6.51
C THR A 256 -14.95 -19.78 6.87
N VAL A 257 -15.03 -20.23 8.12
CA VAL A 257 -14.43 -21.49 8.58
C VAL A 257 -15.53 -22.49 8.85
N THR A 258 -15.46 -23.64 8.19
CA THR A 258 -16.43 -24.72 8.30
C THR A 258 -15.82 -25.96 8.91
N LYS A 259 -16.38 -26.44 10.01
CA LYS A 259 -16.10 -27.75 10.59
C LYS A 259 -16.92 -28.80 9.89
N LEU A 260 -16.27 -29.69 9.13
CA LEU A 260 -16.95 -30.67 8.27
C LEU A 260 -17.50 -31.88 9.04
N ARG A 261 -16.94 -32.17 10.21
CA ARG A 261 -17.42 -33.23 11.10
C ARG A 261 -17.75 -32.64 12.47
N VAL A 262 -19.01 -32.69 12.82
CA VAL A 262 -19.54 -32.15 14.07
C VAL A 262 -19.91 -33.33 14.97
N PRO A 263 -19.43 -33.36 16.25
CA PRO A 263 -19.71 -34.49 17.15
C PRO A 263 -21.11 -34.32 17.79
N VAL A 264 -22.14 -34.44 16.97
CA VAL A 264 -23.54 -34.37 17.41
C VAL A 264 -24.30 -35.60 16.94
N ALA A 265 -25.36 -35.98 17.67
CA ALA A 265 -26.19 -37.14 17.36
C ALA A 265 -27.08 -36.94 16.13
N ARG A 266 -27.23 -35.73 15.63
CA ARG A 266 -28.02 -35.40 14.44
C ARG A 266 -27.10 -35.29 13.22
N GLU A 267 -27.59 -35.70 12.08
CA GLU A 267 -26.88 -35.55 10.81
C GLU A 267 -26.89 -34.08 10.38
N VAL A 268 -25.68 -33.51 10.24
CA VAL A 268 -25.44 -32.15 9.74
C VAL A 268 -24.30 -32.19 8.75
N SER A 269 -24.36 -31.38 7.70
CA SER A 269 -23.31 -31.29 6.67
C SER A 269 -22.05 -30.53 7.16
N GLY A 270 -22.16 -29.82 8.26
CA GLY A 270 -21.09 -29.04 8.88
C GLY A 270 -21.63 -27.87 9.69
N VAL A 271 -20.74 -27.19 10.40
CA VAL A 271 -21.03 -25.92 11.09
C VAL A 271 -20.02 -24.90 10.60
N SER A 272 -20.53 -23.74 10.17
CA SER A 272 -19.71 -22.65 9.66
C SER A 272 -19.83 -21.42 10.54
N VAL A 273 -18.73 -20.70 10.66
CA VAL A 273 -18.66 -19.35 11.23
C VAL A 273 -18.07 -18.43 10.20
N GLU A 274 -18.68 -17.27 10.04
CA GLU A 274 -18.22 -16.23 9.14
C GLU A 274 -17.90 -14.96 9.92
N THR A 275 -16.85 -14.27 9.53
CA THR A 275 -16.49 -12.96 10.06
C THR A 275 -15.92 -12.08 8.93
N THR A 276 -16.20 -10.79 8.99
CA THR A 276 -15.62 -9.80 8.09
C THR A 276 -14.76 -8.85 8.89
N LEU A 277 -13.52 -8.67 8.44
CA LEU A 277 -12.57 -7.72 9.00
C LEU A 277 -12.15 -6.73 7.91
N GLY A 278 -11.97 -5.46 8.30
CA GLY A 278 -11.53 -4.39 7.41
C GLY A 278 -10.47 -3.52 8.09
N ARG A 279 -9.84 -2.67 7.29
CA ARG A 279 -8.90 -1.64 7.76
C ARG A 279 -9.59 -0.32 7.95
#